data_1742f6fa44175b2844d37313ae0a26a6
#
_entry.id   1742f6fa44175b2844d37313ae0a26a6
#
_cell.length_a   1.000
_cell.length_b   1.000
_cell.length_c   1.000
_cell.angle_alpha   90.00
_cell.angle_beta   90.00
_cell.angle_gamma   90.00
#
_symmetry.space_group_name_H-M   'P 1'
#
loop_
_entity.id
_entity.type
_entity.pdbx_description
1 polymer ?
#
loop_
_entity_poly.entity_id
_entity_poly.type
_entity_poly.pdbx_seq_one_letter_code
_entity_poly.pdbx_strand_id
1 'polypeptide(L)'
;MTPVAERRWNWLLWAGFLLSVLAFFSYFFFFAQFPLTRNFPWANLLLFAFAAGFLAVGILRAFRRSELYRGKVLGPILAGLTVLIFGAFAFLMFIVARQLSSSAGAPRAGAKAPDFTLMDTGSKPVSLTELLTAPVHGAAPKGVMLVFYRGYW
;
A
#
# COMPACT_ATOMS: atom_id res chain seq x y z
N MET A 1 49.46 22.65 19.23
CA MET A 1 48.51 22.14 18.17
C MET A 1 47.50 21.29 18.85
N THR A 2 46.26 21.79 19.05
CA THR A 2 45.15 20.99 19.59
C THR A 2 44.73 19.99 18.52
N PRO A 3 44.63 18.69 18.84
CA PRO A 3 44.18 17.71 17.86
C PRO A 3 42.73 18.05 17.42
N VAL A 4 42.57 18.20 16.11
CA VAL A 4 41.23 18.39 15.52
C VAL A 4 40.46 17.11 15.80
N ALA A 5 39.49 17.18 16.74
CA ALA A 5 38.68 16.04 17.09
C ALA A 5 37.93 15.57 15.85
N GLU A 6 38.20 14.35 15.40
CA GLU A 6 37.48 13.75 14.27
C GLU A 6 35.98 13.66 14.61
N ARG A 7 35.16 14.33 13.80
CA ARG A 7 33.70 14.29 13.97
C ARG A 7 33.19 12.89 13.71
N ARG A 8 32.46 12.33 14.66
CA ARG A 8 31.88 11.00 14.60
C ARG A 8 30.78 10.91 13.54
N TRP A 9 30.67 9.76 12.93
CA TRP A 9 29.59 9.42 12.00
C TRP A 9 28.24 9.36 12.73
N ASN A 10 27.23 10.04 12.20
CA ASN A 10 25.89 10.05 12.77
C ASN A 10 25.01 8.97 12.09
N TRP A 11 25.18 7.73 12.53
CA TRP A 11 24.50 6.56 11.96
C TRP A 11 22.97 6.62 12.08
N LEU A 12 22.41 7.35 13.06
CA LEU A 12 20.97 7.49 13.25
C LEU A 12 20.29 8.17 12.06
N LEU A 13 20.95 9.09 11.38
CA LEU A 13 20.42 9.72 10.18
C LEU A 13 20.23 8.70 9.07
N TRP A 14 21.21 7.83 8.86
CA TRP A 14 21.14 6.79 7.86
C TRP A 14 20.16 5.67 8.24
N ALA A 15 20.15 5.26 9.50
CA ALA A 15 19.21 4.26 9.99
C ALA A 15 17.77 4.72 9.81
N GLY A 16 17.46 5.98 10.15
CA GLY A 16 16.12 6.55 9.94
C GLY A 16 15.73 6.60 8.47
N PHE A 17 16.61 7.06 7.60
CA PHE A 17 16.36 7.10 6.17
C PHE A 17 16.16 5.71 5.57
N LEU A 18 17.08 4.77 5.83
CA LEU A 18 16.97 3.40 5.32
C LEU A 18 15.73 2.68 5.85
N LEU A 19 15.34 2.94 7.11
CA LEU A 19 14.11 2.40 7.67
C LEU A 19 12.87 2.95 6.97
N SER A 20 12.88 4.22 6.54
CA SER A 20 11.77 4.78 5.76
C SER A 20 11.65 4.15 4.37
N VAL A 21 12.79 3.88 3.72
CA VAL A 21 12.82 3.15 2.44
C VAL A 21 12.30 1.71 2.62
N LEU A 22 12.77 1.04 3.68
CA LEU A 22 12.27 -0.29 4.03
C LEU A 22 10.78 -0.28 4.32
N ALA A 23 10.28 0.71 5.08
CA ALA A 23 8.86 0.87 5.37
C ALA A 23 8.03 1.00 4.10
N PHE A 24 8.48 1.74 3.10
CA PHE A 24 7.79 1.89 1.83
C PHE A 24 7.73 0.55 1.07
N PHE A 25 8.87 -0.07 0.82
CA PHE A 25 8.92 -1.28 -0.02
C PHE A 25 8.35 -2.52 0.67
N SER A 26 8.51 -2.67 1.99
CA SER A 26 7.98 -3.83 2.73
C SER A 26 6.47 -4.00 2.61
N TYR A 27 5.72 -2.92 2.37
CA TYR A 27 4.30 -3.04 2.10
C TYR A 27 4.04 -3.88 0.85
N PHE A 28 4.65 -3.55 -0.27
CA PHE A 28 4.40 -4.21 -1.56
C PHE A 28 4.91 -5.66 -1.59
N PHE A 29 6.07 -5.91 -0.98
CA PHE A 29 6.69 -7.24 -1.02
C PHE A 29 6.19 -8.19 0.06
N PHE A 30 5.71 -7.66 1.20
CA PHE A 30 5.39 -8.48 2.36
C PHE A 30 4.00 -8.18 2.94
N PHE A 31 3.75 -6.96 3.40
CA PHE A 31 2.56 -6.65 4.18
C PHE A 31 1.24 -6.64 3.38
N ALA A 32 1.28 -6.40 2.07
CA ALA A 32 0.10 -6.46 1.21
C ALA A 32 -0.49 -7.87 1.07
N GLN A 33 0.27 -8.92 1.41
CA GLN A 33 -0.18 -10.31 1.36
C GLN A 33 -1.11 -10.67 2.53
N PHE A 34 -1.02 -9.95 3.64
CA PHE A 34 -1.81 -10.25 4.83
C PHE A 34 -3.06 -9.35 4.90
N PRO A 35 -4.27 -9.91 5.09
CA PRO A 35 -5.52 -9.13 5.12
C PRO A 35 -5.52 -8.02 6.18
N LEU A 36 -4.87 -8.26 7.33
CA LEU A 36 -4.81 -7.33 8.46
C LEU A 36 -4.03 -6.04 8.13
N THR A 37 -2.94 -6.16 7.38
CA THR A 37 -2.07 -5.03 7.00
C THR A 37 -2.41 -4.46 5.63
N ARG A 38 -3.07 -5.25 4.76
CA ARG A 38 -3.53 -4.80 3.45
C ARG A 38 -4.63 -3.74 3.54
N ASN A 39 -5.60 -3.94 4.43
CA ASN A 39 -6.73 -3.01 4.58
C ASN A 39 -6.31 -1.68 5.23
N PHE A 40 -5.39 -1.74 6.18
CA PHE A 40 -4.80 -0.58 6.83
C PHE A 40 -3.33 -0.85 7.14
N PRO A 41 -2.37 -0.10 6.56
CA PRO A 41 -0.95 -0.40 6.63
C PRO A 41 -0.31 0.05 7.97
N TRP A 42 -0.88 -0.37 9.11
CA TRP A 42 -0.45 0.05 10.45
C TRP A 42 1.02 -0.31 10.74
N ALA A 43 1.50 -1.46 10.27
CA ALA A 43 2.88 -1.90 10.47
C ALA A 43 3.86 -0.95 9.76
N ASN A 44 3.54 -0.53 8.53
CA ASN A 44 4.36 0.43 7.79
C ASN A 44 4.34 1.81 8.43
N LEU A 45 3.18 2.25 8.96
CA LEU A 45 3.08 3.52 9.68
C LEU A 45 3.94 3.52 10.94
N LEU A 46 4.00 2.40 11.68
CA LEU A 46 4.91 2.26 12.82
C LEU A 46 6.38 2.32 12.39
N LEU A 47 6.76 1.65 11.30
CA LEU A 47 8.12 1.73 10.76
C LEU A 47 8.49 3.17 10.37
N PHE A 48 7.58 3.93 9.75
CA PHE A 48 7.78 5.35 9.46
C PHE A 48 7.89 6.19 10.74
N ALA A 49 7.12 5.90 11.79
CA ALA A 49 7.24 6.58 13.08
C ALA A 49 8.62 6.36 13.72
N PHE A 50 9.13 5.13 13.71
CA PHE A 50 10.50 4.83 14.16
C PHE A 50 11.56 5.52 13.30
N ALA A 51 11.39 5.53 11.98
CA ALA A 51 12.27 6.23 11.05
C ALA A 51 12.34 7.73 11.38
N ALA A 52 11.20 8.37 11.60
CA ALA A 52 11.10 9.77 12.02
C ALA A 52 11.77 10.02 13.37
N GLY A 53 11.61 9.12 14.34
CA GLY A 53 12.28 9.17 15.63
C GLY A 53 13.80 9.14 15.51
N PHE A 54 14.35 8.21 14.72
CA PHE A 54 15.80 8.12 14.47
C PHE A 54 16.33 9.37 13.78
N LEU A 55 15.63 9.89 12.77
CA LEU A 55 16.00 11.13 12.10
C LEU A 55 15.96 12.33 13.04
N ALA A 56 14.91 12.47 13.85
CA ALA A 56 14.78 13.56 14.81
C ALA A 56 15.94 13.56 15.81
N VAL A 57 16.25 12.40 16.41
CA VAL A 57 17.40 12.26 17.32
C VAL A 57 18.72 12.52 16.60
N GLY A 58 18.88 12.01 15.37
CA GLY A 58 20.08 12.24 14.56
C GLY A 58 20.28 13.70 14.22
N ILE A 59 19.24 14.41 13.84
CA ILE A 59 19.26 15.86 13.57
C ILE A 59 19.57 16.64 14.84
N LEU A 60 18.89 16.35 15.95
CA LEU A 60 19.17 17.00 17.23
C LEU A 60 20.62 16.83 17.66
N ARG A 61 21.21 15.64 17.48
CA ARG A 61 22.65 15.41 17.73
C ARG A 61 23.54 16.24 16.82
N ALA A 62 23.23 16.30 15.52
CA ALA A 62 24.00 17.07 14.55
C ALA A 62 24.00 18.58 14.83
N PHE A 63 22.88 19.12 15.33
CA PHE A 63 22.76 20.55 15.65
C PHE A 63 23.27 20.89 17.04
N ARG A 64 22.88 20.12 18.08
CA ARG A 64 23.26 20.41 19.48
C ARG A 64 24.72 20.05 19.80
N ARG A 65 25.28 19.04 19.12
CA ARG A 65 26.66 18.57 19.32
C ARG A 65 27.44 18.56 18.01
N SER A 66 27.39 19.67 17.32
CA SER A 66 27.97 19.81 15.97
C SER A 66 29.48 19.65 15.92
N GLU A 67 30.16 19.77 17.04
CA GLU A 67 31.58 19.53 17.18
C GLU A 67 31.90 18.03 17.18
N LEU A 68 31.01 17.21 17.70
CA LEU A 68 31.16 15.77 17.82
C LEU A 68 30.58 14.97 16.67
N TYR A 69 29.49 15.45 16.05
CA TYR A 69 28.74 14.71 15.04
C TYR A 69 28.68 15.44 13.70
N ARG A 70 28.83 14.67 12.60
CA ARG A 70 28.58 15.15 11.24
C ARG A 70 27.08 15.06 10.93
N GLY A 71 26.57 15.96 10.05
CA GLY A 71 25.21 15.80 9.51
C GLY A 71 24.31 17.02 9.56
N LYS A 72 24.83 18.24 9.79
CA LYS A 72 24.03 19.48 9.76
C LYS A 72 23.29 19.70 8.44
N VAL A 73 23.94 19.38 7.30
CA VAL A 73 23.36 19.51 5.97
C VAL A 73 22.65 18.20 5.57
N LEU A 74 23.29 17.07 5.82
CA LEU A 74 22.78 15.76 5.46
C LEU A 74 21.49 15.41 6.21
N GLY A 75 21.36 15.78 7.49
CA GLY A 75 20.17 15.52 8.29
C GLY A 75 18.88 16.07 7.69
N PRO A 76 18.80 17.38 7.41
CA PRO A 76 17.63 17.98 6.76
C PRO A 76 17.35 17.40 5.37
N ILE A 77 18.36 17.06 4.58
CA ILE A 77 18.19 16.43 3.27
C ILE A 77 17.54 15.06 3.42
N LEU A 78 18.07 14.19 4.29
CA LEU A 78 17.52 12.86 4.52
C LEU A 78 16.11 12.93 5.12
N ALA A 79 15.84 13.91 5.98
CA ALA A 79 14.50 14.15 6.50
C ALA A 79 13.52 14.56 5.40
N GLY A 80 13.92 15.47 4.51
CA GLY A 80 13.12 15.88 3.36
C GLY A 80 12.78 14.71 2.43
N LEU A 81 13.77 13.87 2.12
CA LEU A 81 13.56 12.65 1.33
C LEU A 81 12.63 11.67 2.04
N THR A 82 12.76 11.50 3.36
CA THR A 82 11.84 10.64 4.14
C THR A 82 10.41 11.16 4.11
N VAL A 83 10.21 12.48 4.20
CA VAL A 83 8.87 13.09 4.07
C VAL A 83 8.29 12.85 2.67
N LEU A 84 9.10 12.94 1.61
CA LEU A 84 8.65 12.61 0.25
C LEU A 84 8.26 11.13 0.10
N ILE A 85 9.07 10.22 0.65
CA ILE A 85 8.78 8.77 0.64
C ILE A 85 7.48 8.49 1.40
N PHE A 86 7.31 9.08 2.58
CA PHE A 86 6.09 8.93 3.36
C PHE A 86 4.87 9.53 2.65
N GLY A 87 5.01 10.72 2.04
CA GLY A 87 3.97 11.36 1.25
C GLY A 87 3.54 10.53 0.06
N ALA A 88 4.50 9.95 -0.68
CA ALA A 88 4.21 9.03 -1.79
C ALA A 88 3.50 7.76 -1.29
N PHE A 89 3.94 7.18 -0.17
CA PHE A 89 3.28 6.03 0.45
C PHE A 89 1.84 6.35 0.84
N ALA A 90 1.63 7.46 1.55
CA ALA A 90 0.30 7.90 1.98
C ALA A 90 -0.62 8.17 0.78
N PHE A 91 -0.13 8.84 -0.25
CA PHE A 91 -0.87 9.10 -1.49
C PHE A 91 -1.30 7.80 -2.17
N LEU A 92 -0.39 6.85 -2.34
CA LEU A 92 -0.70 5.55 -2.96
C LEU A 92 -1.72 4.76 -2.14
N MET A 93 -1.57 4.72 -0.80
CA MET A 93 -2.40 3.90 0.07
C MET A 93 -3.78 4.51 0.38
N PHE A 94 -3.85 5.82 0.58
CA PHE A 94 -5.08 6.46 1.04
C PHE A 94 -5.86 7.17 -0.06
N ILE A 95 -5.23 7.46 -1.20
CA ILE A 95 -5.89 8.10 -2.32
C ILE A 95 -6.01 7.12 -3.49
N VAL A 96 -4.91 6.66 -4.08
CA VAL A 96 -4.94 5.82 -5.29
C VAL A 96 -5.58 4.46 -5.03
N ALA A 97 -5.17 3.76 -3.97
CA ALA A 97 -5.69 2.43 -3.64
C ALA A 97 -7.18 2.44 -3.25
N ARG A 98 -7.73 3.60 -2.89
CA ARG A 98 -9.15 3.77 -2.52
C ARG A 98 -10.02 4.32 -3.64
N GLN A 99 -9.47 4.61 -4.80
CA GLN A 99 -10.24 4.98 -6.00
C GLN A 99 -10.92 3.73 -6.58
N LEU A 100 -11.90 3.19 -5.84
CA LEU A 100 -12.77 2.13 -6.33
C LEU A 100 -13.84 2.75 -7.20
N SER A 101 -14.21 2.07 -8.28
CA SER A 101 -15.35 2.46 -9.10
C SER A 101 -16.59 2.58 -8.22
N SER A 102 -17.38 3.64 -8.44
CA SER A 102 -18.62 3.85 -7.71
C SER A 102 -19.56 2.65 -7.90
N SER A 103 -20.08 2.11 -6.79
CA SER A 103 -21.11 1.08 -6.81
C SER A 103 -22.53 1.64 -6.97
N ALA A 104 -22.68 2.90 -7.40
CA ALA A 104 -23.98 3.57 -7.49
C ALA A 104 -24.99 2.86 -8.42
N GLY A 105 -24.51 2.08 -9.40
CA GLY A 105 -25.33 1.25 -10.28
C GLY A 105 -25.45 -0.22 -9.88
N ALA A 106 -24.87 -0.62 -8.73
CA ALA A 106 -24.94 -2.02 -8.30
C ALA A 106 -26.33 -2.39 -7.82
N PRO A 107 -26.82 -3.60 -8.16
CA PRO A 107 -28.10 -4.11 -7.65
C PRO A 107 -28.06 -4.19 -6.12
N ARG A 108 -29.15 -3.82 -5.47
CA ARG A 108 -29.29 -3.97 -4.03
C ARG A 108 -29.50 -5.44 -3.66
N ALA A 109 -29.04 -5.85 -2.49
CA ALA A 109 -29.33 -7.18 -1.97
C ALA A 109 -30.84 -7.44 -1.94
N GLY A 110 -31.28 -8.59 -2.45
CA GLY A 110 -32.70 -8.94 -2.59
C GLY A 110 -33.39 -8.37 -3.83
N ALA A 111 -32.76 -7.48 -4.60
CA ALA A 111 -33.32 -7.04 -5.87
C ALA A 111 -33.10 -8.09 -6.98
N LYS A 112 -34.01 -8.12 -7.96
CA LYS A 112 -33.83 -8.97 -9.15
C LYS A 112 -32.54 -8.56 -9.86
N ALA A 113 -31.67 -9.54 -10.13
CA ALA A 113 -30.44 -9.30 -10.90
C ALA A 113 -30.80 -8.81 -12.32
N PRO A 114 -30.12 -7.76 -12.81
CA PRO A 114 -30.27 -7.34 -14.20
C PRO A 114 -29.77 -8.46 -15.11
N ASP A 115 -30.41 -8.62 -16.26
CA ASP A 115 -29.92 -9.56 -17.25
C ASP A 115 -28.63 -9.01 -17.89
N PHE A 116 -27.74 -9.91 -18.26
CA PHE A 116 -26.50 -9.59 -18.96
C PHE A 116 -26.23 -10.63 -20.04
N THR A 117 -25.49 -10.24 -21.06
CA THR A 117 -24.96 -11.15 -22.07
C THR A 117 -23.45 -10.95 -22.14
N LEU A 118 -22.69 -12.00 -21.88
CA LEU A 118 -21.24 -12.03 -21.93
C LEU A 118 -20.78 -13.08 -22.94
N MET A 119 -19.61 -12.87 -23.52
CA MET A 119 -18.96 -13.87 -24.36
C MET A 119 -18.20 -14.86 -23.48
N ASP A 120 -18.38 -16.14 -23.73
CA ASP A 120 -17.57 -17.19 -23.12
C ASP A 120 -16.16 -17.26 -23.74
N THR A 121 -15.32 -18.15 -23.26
CA THR A 121 -13.97 -18.38 -23.79
C THR A 121 -13.98 -18.89 -25.23
N GLY A 122 -15.09 -19.43 -25.71
CA GLY A 122 -15.34 -19.88 -27.09
C GLY A 122 -15.99 -18.81 -27.98
N SER A 123 -16.08 -17.55 -27.53
CA SER A 123 -16.78 -16.44 -28.23
C SER A 123 -18.27 -16.67 -28.45
N LYS A 124 -18.91 -17.54 -27.67
CA LYS A 124 -20.34 -17.75 -27.69
C LYS A 124 -21.02 -16.80 -26.72
N PRO A 125 -22.11 -16.08 -27.10
CA PRO A 125 -22.84 -15.25 -26.16
C PRO A 125 -23.60 -16.13 -25.15
N VAL A 126 -23.48 -15.79 -23.86
CA VAL A 126 -24.18 -16.45 -22.75
C VAL A 126 -24.91 -15.40 -21.95
N SER A 127 -26.20 -15.56 -21.74
CA SER A 127 -27.04 -14.64 -20.94
C SER A 127 -27.41 -15.24 -19.60
N LEU A 128 -27.70 -14.36 -18.61
CA LEU A 128 -28.19 -14.82 -17.31
C LEU A 128 -29.51 -15.59 -17.45
N THR A 129 -30.39 -15.13 -18.32
CA THR A 129 -31.68 -15.81 -18.61
C THR A 129 -31.43 -17.21 -19.16
N GLU A 130 -30.49 -17.38 -20.10
CA GLU A 130 -30.13 -18.71 -20.62
C GLU A 130 -29.60 -19.62 -19.51
N LEU A 131 -28.69 -19.12 -18.64
CA LEU A 131 -28.14 -19.89 -17.52
C LEU A 131 -29.23 -20.33 -16.50
N LEU A 132 -30.27 -19.53 -16.32
CA LEU A 132 -31.38 -19.82 -15.40
C LEU A 132 -32.43 -20.80 -15.98
N THR A 133 -32.51 -20.92 -17.31
CA THR A 133 -33.53 -21.70 -17.98
C THR A 133 -33.00 -22.97 -18.66
N ALA A 134 -31.75 -22.96 -19.11
CA ALA A 134 -31.16 -24.12 -19.78
C ALA A 134 -30.98 -25.29 -18.82
N PRO A 135 -31.51 -26.48 -19.15
CA PRO A 135 -31.41 -27.64 -18.28
C PRO A 135 -29.95 -28.08 -18.12
N VAL A 136 -29.54 -28.31 -16.88
CA VAL A 136 -28.23 -28.86 -16.51
C VAL A 136 -28.47 -30.33 -16.10
N HIS A 137 -27.82 -31.26 -16.83
CA HIS A 137 -27.98 -32.71 -16.63
C HIS A 137 -29.48 -33.16 -16.67
N GLY A 138 -30.30 -32.52 -17.51
CA GLY A 138 -31.70 -32.86 -17.69
C GLY A 138 -32.65 -32.28 -16.64
N ALA A 139 -32.22 -31.48 -15.72
CA ALA A 139 -33.01 -30.80 -14.69
C ALA A 139 -32.90 -29.27 -14.79
N ALA A 140 -33.97 -28.55 -14.44
CA ALA A 140 -33.92 -27.10 -14.35
C ALA A 140 -32.95 -26.64 -13.24
N PRO A 141 -32.11 -25.66 -13.49
CA PRO A 141 -31.19 -25.16 -12.48
C PRO A 141 -31.93 -24.51 -11.31
N LYS A 142 -31.50 -24.77 -10.08
CA LYS A 142 -32.07 -24.15 -8.88
C LYS A 142 -31.62 -22.70 -8.67
N GLY A 143 -30.59 -22.30 -9.38
CA GLY A 143 -30.00 -20.96 -9.32
C GLY A 143 -28.64 -20.89 -10.02
N VAL A 144 -28.12 -19.69 -10.19
CA VAL A 144 -26.82 -19.41 -10.78
C VAL A 144 -25.95 -18.70 -9.74
N MET A 145 -24.75 -19.19 -9.50
CA MET A 145 -23.76 -18.52 -8.67
C MET A 145 -22.77 -17.78 -9.59
N LEU A 146 -22.70 -16.46 -9.45
CA LEU A 146 -21.72 -15.63 -10.15
C LEU A 146 -20.53 -15.40 -9.23
N VAL A 147 -19.35 -15.81 -9.68
CA VAL A 147 -18.08 -15.58 -8.97
C VAL A 147 -17.29 -14.51 -9.68
N PHE A 148 -17.11 -13.36 -9.02
CA PHE A 148 -16.27 -12.29 -9.52
C PHE A 148 -14.89 -12.39 -8.89
N TYR A 149 -13.87 -12.41 -9.71
CA TYR A 149 -12.50 -12.40 -9.23
C TYR A 149 -11.69 -11.31 -9.91
N ARG A 150 -10.74 -10.76 -9.19
CA ARG A 150 -9.77 -9.82 -9.77
C ARG A 150 -8.67 -10.62 -10.46
N GLY A 151 -8.44 -10.34 -11.73
CA GLY A 151 -7.33 -10.95 -12.44
C GLY A 151 -5.99 -10.59 -11.80
N TYR A 152 -5.04 -11.50 -11.95
CA TYR A 152 -3.65 -11.28 -11.57
C TYR A 152 -2.97 -10.53 -12.73
N TRP A 153 -2.74 -9.25 -12.55
CA TRP A 153 -1.90 -8.40 -13.40
C TRP A 153 -1.32 -7.24 -12.59
#